data_f56f919e54012d4c1be415e01e339801
#
_entry.id   f56f919e54012d4c1be415e01e339801
#
_cell.length_a   1.000
_cell.length_b   1.000
_cell.length_c   1.000
_cell.angle_alpha   90.00
_cell.angle_beta   90.00
_cell.angle_gamma   90.00
#
_symmetry.space_group_name_H-M   'P 1'
#
loop_
_entity.id
_entity.type
_entity.pdbx_description
1 polymer ?
#
loop_
_entity_poly.entity_id
_entity_poly.type
_entity_poly.pdbx_seq_one_letter_code
_entity_poly.pdbx_strand_id
1 'polypeptide(L)'
;KKIIELFNNGNTIVSIDYRTMDTQDTEMWIDKSIYLSKDKLTDDILGIISLRNVTERYRQEYLKQRLEKQASLDLLTGLYNHVTGELLIKSRIDNSAHMYSAFVIFDIDSFKLVNDTYGHYFGDCVIQYVAKRLAECTREDQDIAIRYGGDEFVVYIEYKDSDNIEDIVKRIFNYVTDEYDGYKISVSMGISLSVNCGLHYYNMYQCADKALYEAKNSGRGCYRFYSE
;
A
#
# COMPACT_ATOMS: atom_id res chain seq x y z
N LYS A 1 39.16 4.80 -17.61
CA LYS A 1 39.08 3.57 -18.46
C LYS A 1 37.61 3.27 -18.79
N LYS A 2 36.72 3.11 -17.83
CA LYS A 2 35.30 2.76 -18.03
C LYS A 2 34.53 3.73 -18.94
N ILE A 3 34.84 5.04 -18.87
CA ILE A 3 34.22 6.08 -19.72
C ILE A 3 34.64 5.92 -21.19
N ILE A 4 35.92 5.62 -21.45
CA ILE A 4 36.44 5.39 -22.80
C ILE A 4 35.88 4.09 -23.40
N GLU A 5 35.70 3.04 -22.60
CA GLU A 5 35.01 1.81 -23.00
C GLU A 5 33.57 2.05 -23.44
N LEU A 6 32.82 2.85 -22.65
CA LEU A 6 31.46 3.22 -22.99
C LEU A 6 31.36 4.03 -24.28
N PHE A 7 32.32 4.93 -24.51
CA PHE A 7 32.42 5.68 -25.76
C PHE A 7 32.72 4.77 -26.97
N ASN A 8 33.66 3.84 -26.81
CA ASN A 8 34.00 2.88 -27.86
C ASN A 8 32.84 1.93 -28.19
N ASN A 9 31.91 1.74 -27.25
CA ASN A 9 30.68 0.97 -27.46
C ASN A 9 29.52 1.81 -28.02
N GLY A 10 29.80 3.03 -28.53
CA GLY A 10 28.82 3.90 -29.17
C GLY A 10 28.07 4.84 -28.25
N ASN A 11 28.41 4.92 -26.95
CA ASN A 11 27.81 5.88 -26.02
C ASN A 11 28.54 7.23 -26.11
N THR A 12 27.83 8.27 -26.51
CA THR A 12 28.38 9.64 -26.64
C THR A 12 28.17 10.47 -25.37
N ILE A 13 27.33 10.01 -24.42
CA ILE A 13 27.00 10.69 -23.18
C ILE A 13 27.03 9.69 -22.04
N VAL A 14 27.71 10.05 -20.94
CA VAL A 14 27.67 9.33 -19.68
C VAL A 14 27.24 10.31 -18.61
N SER A 15 26.12 10.04 -17.93
CA SER A 15 25.62 10.87 -16.84
C SER A 15 25.59 10.07 -15.55
N ILE A 16 25.91 10.75 -14.45
CA ILE A 16 25.82 10.21 -13.10
C ILE A 16 25.46 11.30 -12.11
N ASP A 17 24.46 11.04 -11.28
CA ASP A 17 24.14 11.88 -10.13
C ASP A 17 24.91 11.35 -8.91
N TYR A 18 25.53 12.24 -8.17
CA TYR A 18 26.20 11.90 -6.91
C TYR A 18 26.00 12.98 -5.86
N ARG A 19 26.06 12.55 -4.60
CA ARG A 19 25.93 13.41 -3.44
C ARG A 19 27.32 13.90 -3.02
N THR A 20 27.44 15.18 -2.69
CA THR A 20 28.65 15.83 -2.21
C THR A 20 28.32 16.93 -1.20
N MET A 21 29.34 17.54 -0.61
CA MET A 21 29.22 18.72 0.24
C MET A 21 29.70 19.95 -0.52
N ASP A 22 29.08 21.09 -0.25
CA ASP A 22 29.60 22.38 -0.69
C ASP A 22 30.69 22.93 0.24
N THR A 23 31.18 24.14 -0.02
CA THR A 23 32.21 24.78 0.79
C THR A 23 31.76 25.22 2.18
N GLN A 24 30.45 25.07 2.48
CA GLN A 24 29.82 25.39 3.76
C GLN A 24 29.31 24.14 4.49
N ASP A 25 29.82 22.96 4.12
CA ASP A 25 29.38 21.66 4.62
C ASP A 25 27.88 21.38 4.41
N THR A 26 27.29 22.01 3.38
CA THR A 26 25.90 21.75 3.01
C THR A 26 25.84 20.63 1.96
N GLU A 27 24.99 19.66 2.19
CA GLU A 27 24.80 18.53 1.29
C GLU A 27 24.15 18.98 -0.04
N MET A 28 24.77 18.57 -1.15
CA MET A 28 24.26 18.86 -2.48
C MET A 28 24.32 17.64 -3.42
N TRP A 29 23.42 17.61 -4.38
CA TRP A 29 23.41 16.65 -5.47
C TRP A 29 23.91 17.28 -6.75
N ILE A 30 24.87 16.62 -7.40
CA ILE A 30 25.46 17.07 -8.66
C ILE A 30 25.18 16.03 -9.75
N ASP A 31 24.53 16.46 -10.82
CA ASP A 31 24.53 15.74 -12.10
C ASP A 31 25.83 16.05 -12.82
N LYS A 32 26.61 15.02 -13.05
CA LYS A 32 27.84 15.08 -13.84
C LYS A 32 27.61 14.37 -15.16
N SER A 33 27.50 15.13 -16.23
CA SER A 33 27.39 14.63 -17.59
C SER A 33 28.72 14.79 -18.33
N ILE A 34 29.20 13.72 -18.98
CA ILE A 34 30.41 13.72 -19.77
C ILE A 34 30.02 13.44 -21.23
N TYR A 35 30.30 14.40 -22.10
CA TYR A 35 30.07 14.31 -23.52
C TYR A 35 31.42 13.99 -24.21
N LEU A 36 31.49 12.90 -24.95
CA LEU A 36 32.67 12.50 -25.65
C LEU A 36 32.46 12.64 -27.19
N SER A 37 33.44 13.19 -27.85
CA SER A 37 33.43 13.32 -29.30
C SER A 37 34.83 13.02 -29.85
N LYS A 38 34.93 12.53 -31.08
CA LYS A 38 36.19 12.27 -31.74
C LYS A 38 36.48 13.38 -32.75
N ASP A 39 37.64 14.02 -32.59
CA ASP A 39 38.10 14.99 -33.59
C ASP A 39 38.42 14.28 -34.91
N LYS A 40 37.85 14.76 -36.00
CA LYS A 40 38.00 14.13 -37.33
C LYS A 40 39.37 14.37 -37.99
N LEU A 41 40.14 15.34 -37.48
CA LEU A 41 41.44 15.73 -38.05
C LEU A 41 42.60 15.09 -37.30
N THR A 42 42.52 15.05 -35.97
CA THR A 42 43.60 14.57 -35.10
C THR A 42 43.39 13.16 -34.57
N ASP A 43 42.18 12.60 -34.76
CA ASP A 43 41.72 11.31 -34.20
C ASP A 43 41.66 11.32 -32.65
N ASP A 44 41.80 12.47 -32.04
CA ASP A 44 41.75 12.65 -30.57
C ASP A 44 40.33 12.55 -30.03
N ILE A 45 40.20 12.07 -28.80
CA ILE A 45 38.92 12.05 -28.07
C ILE A 45 38.82 13.32 -27.22
N LEU A 46 37.85 14.16 -27.56
CA LEU A 46 37.52 15.38 -26.79
C LEU A 46 36.39 15.07 -25.81
N GLY A 47 36.55 15.53 -24.58
CA GLY A 47 35.55 15.38 -23.55
C GLY A 47 35.09 16.73 -23.01
N ILE A 48 33.77 16.96 -22.98
CA ILE A 48 33.14 18.08 -22.30
C ILE A 48 32.48 17.57 -21.04
N ILE A 49 32.81 18.15 -19.90
CA ILE A 49 32.21 17.81 -18.61
C ILE A 49 31.22 18.93 -18.25
N SER A 50 29.97 18.57 -18.05
CA SER A 50 28.96 19.46 -17.49
C SER A 50 28.67 19.03 -16.04
N LEU A 51 28.68 20.01 -15.15
CA LEU A 51 28.27 19.83 -13.76
C LEU A 51 27.06 20.71 -13.48
N ARG A 52 25.98 20.10 -13.02
CA ARG A 52 24.75 20.80 -12.68
C ARG A 52 24.35 20.49 -11.24
N ASN A 53 24.09 21.52 -10.44
CA ASN A 53 23.48 21.31 -9.15
C ASN A 53 22.00 20.93 -9.34
N VAL A 54 21.64 19.76 -8.85
CA VAL A 54 20.28 19.19 -8.96
C VAL A 54 19.66 18.93 -7.58
N THR A 55 20.23 19.56 -6.54
CA THR A 55 19.78 19.41 -5.14
C THR A 55 18.30 19.76 -5.00
N GLU A 56 17.85 20.86 -5.62
CA GLU A 56 16.46 21.29 -5.52
C GLU A 56 15.51 20.29 -6.20
N ARG A 57 15.91 19.71 -7.34
CA ARG A 57 15.14 18.62 -8.00
C ARG A 57 14.96 17.43 -7.06
N TYR A 58 16.03 16.95 -6.43
CA TYR A 58 15.97 15.84 -5.47
C TYR A 58 15.15 16.17 -4.24
N ARG A 59 15.26 17.40 -3.73
CA ARG A 59 14.45 17.86 -2.59
C ARG A 59 12.96 17.89 -2.92
N GLN A 60 12.61 18.44 -4.09
CA GLN A 60 11.21 18.48 -4.54
C GLN A 60 10.65 17.07 -4.77
N GLU A 61 11.42 16.18 -5.38
CA GLU A 61 11.02 14.79 -5.60
C GLU A 61 10.84 14.03 -4.28
N TYR A 62 11.74 14.21 -3.32
CA TYR A 62 11.61 13.66 -1.98
C TYR A 62 10.37 14.19 -1.25
N LEU A 63 10.12 15.52 -1.30
CA LEU A 63 8.92 16.11 -0.71
C LEU A 63 7.65 15.60 -1.37
N LYS A 64 7.64 15.49 -2.70
CA LYS A 64 6.52 14.95 -3.47
C LYS A 64 6.23 13.51 -3.04
N GLN A 65 7.22 12.63 -3.02
CA GLN A 65 7.06 11.24 -2.57
C GLN A 65 6.56 11.14 -1.12
N ARG A 66 7.05 12.02 -0.25
CA ARG A 66 6.60 12.08 1.14
C ARG A 66 5.14 12.52 1.26
N LEU A 67 4.74 13.53 0.48
CA LEU A 67 3.35 14.00 0.43
C LEU A 67 2.43 12.93 -0.17
N GLU A 68 2.86 12.26 -1.24
CA GLU A 68 2.13 11.14 -1.85
C GLU A 68 1.95 10.00 -0.86
N LYS A 69 2.99 9.64 -0.12
CA LYS A 69 2.90 8.61 0.92
C LYS A 69 1.96 9.03 2.06
N GLN A 70 1.99 10.30 2.50
CA GLN A 70 1.06 10.81 3.50
C GLN A 70 -0.39 10.87 2.97
N ALA A 71 -0.58 11.22 1.68
CA ALA A 71 -1.90 11.21 1.05
C ALA A 71 -2.44 9.80 0.80
N SER A 72 -1.60 8.76 0.85
CA SER A 72 -1.98 7.37 0.60
C SER A 72 -2.51 6.63 1.82
N LEU A 73 -2.17 7.11 3.02
CA LEU A 73 -2.51 6.44 4.26
C LEU A 73 -3.64 7.16 5.00
N ASP A 74 -4.38 6.42 5.80
CA ASP A 74 -5.26 6.96 6.82
C ASP A 74 -4.43 7.45 8.02
N LEU A 75 -4.58 8.71 8.38
CA LEU A 75 -3.75 9.35 9.41
C LEU A 75 -3.96 8.79 10.82
N LEU A 76 -5.14 8.22 11.09
CA LEU A 76 -5.43 7.64 12.40
C LEU A 76 -4.80 6.25 12.56
N THR A 77 -4.86 5.45 11.51
CA THR A 77 -4.54 4.02 11.57
C THR A 77 -3.21 3.63 10.93
N GLY A 78 -2.71 4.43 10.00
CA GLY A 78 -1.53 4.10 9.20
C GLY A 78 -1.76 3.05 8.11
N LEU A 79 -2.96 2.50 7.97
CA LEU A 79 -3.36 1.65 6.85
C LEU A 79 -3.57 2.50 5.60
N TYR A 80 -3.69 1.86 4.42
CA TYR A 80 -4.11 2.60 3.24
C TYR A 80 -5.48 3.23 3.46
N ASN A 81 -5.64 4.46 2.98
CA ASN A 81 -6.97 5.07 2.93
C ASN A 81 -7.80 4.45 1.79
N HIS A 82 -9.12 4.70 1.79
CA HIS A 82 -10.06 4.16 0.82
C HIS A 82 -9.61 4.37 -0.64
N VAL A 83 -9.25 5.62 -1.01
CA VAL A 83 -8.92 5.97 -2.40
C VAL A 83 -7.68 5.21 -2.88
N THR A 84 -6.62 5.22 -2.11
CA THR A 84 -5.38 4.52 -2.45
C THR A 84 -5.57 3.00 -2.46
N GLY A 85 -6.26 2.47 -1.46
CA GLY A 85 -6.51 1.05 -1.37
C GLY A 85 -7.33 0.51 -2.54
N GLU A 86 -8.38 1.24 -2.95
CA GLU A 86 -9.16 0.88 -4.13
C GLU A 86 -8.32 0.84 -5.41
N LEU A 87 -7.46 1.86 -5.62
CA LEU A 87 -6.56 1.91 -6.78
C LEU A 87 -5.57 0.74 -6.76
N LEU A 88 -4.99 0.41 -5.60
CA LEU A 88 -4.07 -0.70 -5.45
C LEU A 88 -4.74 -2.04 -5.76
N ILE A 89 -5.94 -2.28 -5.22
CA ILE A 89 -6.70 -3.51 -5.48
C ILE A 89 -7.03 -3.63 -6.96
N LYS A 90 -7.53 -2.57 -7.61
CA LYS A 90 -7.81 -2.57 -9.04
C LYS A 90 -6.56 -2.90 -9.86
N SER A 91 -5.44 -2.26 -9.54
CA SER A 91 -4.16 -2.55 -10.20
C SER A 91 -3.70 -4.00 -10.00
N ARG A 92 -3.92 -4.58 -8.82
CA ARG A 92 -3.64 -6.00 -8.56
C ARG A 92 -4.53 -6.90 -9.40
N ILE A 93 -5.82 -6.65 -9.42
CA ILE A 93 -6.80 -7.40 -10.24
C ILE A 93 -6.41 -7.38 -11.72
N ASP A 94 -6.06 -6.21 -12.26
CA ASP A 94 -5.69 -6.04 -13.66
C ASP A 94 -4.38 -6.78 -14.05
N ASN A 95 -3.47 -6.95 -13.09
CA ASN A 95 -2.18 -7.62 -13.30
C ASN A 95 -2.20 -9.12 -12.94
N SER A 96 -3.24 -9.62 -12.27
CA SER A 96 -3.32 -10.98 -11.69
C SER A 96 -4.21 -11.90 -12.51
N ALA A 97 -3.90 -12.17 -13.77
CA ALA A 97 -4.76 -12.89 -14.72
C ALA A 97 -5.25 -14.29 -14.28
N HIS A 98 -4.71 -14.89 -13.22
CA HIS A 98 -5.05 -16.27 -12.78
C HIS A 98 -4.88 -16.53 -11.28
N MET A 99 -4.93 -15.52 -10.43
CA MET A 99 -4.80 -15.75 -8.98
C MET A 99 -6.17 -15.78 -8.30
N TYR A 100 -6.32 -16.70 -7.37
CA TYR A 100 -7.43 -16.70 -6.44
C TYR A 100 -7.30 -15.50 -5.50
N SER A 101 -8.39 -14.78 -5.29
CA SER A 101 -8.41 -13.67 -4.36
C SER A 101 -9.67 -13.65 -3.52
N ALA A 102 -9.54 -13.10 -2.31
CA ALA A 102 -10.62 -12.82 -1.40
C ALA A 102 -10.69 -11.33 -1.09
N PHE A 103 -11.90 -10.82 -1.03
CA PHE A 103 -12.19 -9.45 -0.61
C PHE A 103 -13.00 -9.53 0.68
N VAL A 104 -12.45 -8.98 1.74
CA VAL A 104 -13.03 -8.99 3.08
C VAL A 104 -13.43 -7.57 3.46
N ILE A 105 -14.68 -7.36 3.81
CA ILE A 105 -15.17 -6.11 4.40
C ILE A 105 -15.59 -6.42 5.84
N PHE A 106 -15.19 -5.59 6.79
CA PHE A 106 -15.67 -5.71 8.15
C PHE A 106 -15.82 -4.37 8.84
N ASP A 107 -16.67 -4.33 9.86
CA ASP A 107 -16.81 -3.19 10.75
C ASP A 107 -16.78 -3.62 12.23
N ILE A 108 -16.53 -2.64 13.09
CA ILE A 108 -16.55 -2.84 14.54
C ILE A 108 -18.01 -2.77 15.01
N ASP A 109 -18.49 -3.88 15.57
CA ASP A 109 -19.89 -3.99 16.01
C ASP A 109 -20.22 -2.94 17.09
N SER A 110 -21.34 -2.27 16.87
CA SER A 110 -21.87 -1.27 17.82
C SER A 110 -20.90 -0.12 18.14
N PHE A 111 -20.02 0.26 17.20
CA PHE A 111 -19.00 1.28 17.41
C PHE A 111 -19.56 2.63 17.87
N LYS A 112 -20.76 3.00 17.42
CA LYS A 112 -21.45 4.20 17.93
C LYS A 112 -21.65 4.12 19.45
N LEU A 113 -22.03 2.96 19.98
CA LEU A 113 -22.22 2.77 21.43
C LEU A 113 -20.89 2.91 22.17
N VAL A 114 -19.77 2.48 21.58
CA VAL A 114 -18.42 2.70 22.14
C VAL A 114 -18.16 4.20 22.30
N ASN A 115 -18.38 4.98 21.26
CA ASN A 115 -18.20 6.43 21.30
C ASN A 115 -19.15 7.11 22.30
N ASP A 116 -20.41 6.70 22.33
CA ASP A 116 -21.42 7.27 23.24
C ASP A 116 -21.12 6.94 24.70
N THR A 117 -20.48 5.80 24.99
CA THR A 117 -20.19 5.33 26.36
C THR A 117 -18.84 5.81 26.89
N TYR A 118 -17.79 5.73 26.05
CA TYR A 118 -16.38 5.95 26.44
C TYR A 118 -15.78 7.22 25.84
N GLY A 119 -16.51 7.89 24.94
CA GLY A 119 -16.06 9.09 24.21
C GLY A 119 -15.27 8.78 22.95
N HIS A 120 -15.21 9.76 22.05
CA HIS A 120 -14.55 9.63 20.74
C HIS A 120 -13.07 9.27 20.84
N TYR A 121 -12.35 9.80 21.83
CA TYR A 121 -10.94 9.47 22.02
C TYR A 121 -10.72 7.97 22.26
N PHE A 122 -11.55 7.33 23.07
CA PHE A 122 -11.49 5.89 23.29
C PHE A 122 -11.86 5.12 22.02
N GLY A 123 -12.89 5.58 21.29
CA GLY A 123 -13.23 5.02 19.98
C GLY A 123 -12.06 5.07 18.98
N ASP A 124 -11.35 6.19 18.91
CA ASP A 124 -10.15 6.32 18.08
C ASP A 124 -9.05 5.33 18.50
N CYS A 125 -8.84 5.12 19.80
CA CYS A 125 -7.91 4.11 20.31
C CYS A 125 -8.33 2.68 19.91
N VAL A 126 -9.62 2.36 19.96
CA VAL A 126 -10.16 1.06 19.49
C VAL A 126 -9.91 0.86 18.00
N ILE A 127 -10.17 1.88 17.17
CA ILE A 127 -9.88 1.85 15.73
C ILE A 127 -8.39 1.62 15.48
N GLN A 128 -7.51 2.34 16.18
CA GLN A 128 -6.06 2.18 16.06
C GLN A 128 -5.61 0.77 16.47
N TYR A 129 -6.20 0.24 17.54
CA TYR A 129 -5.91 -1.11 18.01
C TYR A 129 -6.30 -2.16 16.98
N VAL A 130 -7.52 -2.10 16.42
CA VAL A 130 -8.00 -3.00 15.37
C VAL A 130 -7.11 -2.91 14.14
N ALA A 131 -6.75 -1.70 13.71
CA ALA A 131 -5.86 -1.48 12.57
C ALA A 131 -4.47 -2.08 12.79
N LYS A 132 -3.89 -1.93 13.99
CA LYS A 132 -2.62 -2.54 14.36
C LYS A 132 -2.71 -4.07 14.29
N ARG A 133 -3.75 -4.66 14.90
CA ARG A 133 -3.98 -6.11 14.87
C ARG A 133 -4.16 -6.63 13.44
N LEU A 134 -4.86 -5.86 12.60
CA LEU A 134 -5.01 -6.19 11.19
C LEU A 134 -3.65 -6.18 10.45
N ALA A 135 -2.84 -5.14 10.65
CA ALA A 135 -1.51 -5.06 10.03
C ALA A 135 -0.59 -6.22 10.47
N GLU A 136 -0.67 -6.65 11.75
CA GLU A 136 0.11 -7.77 12.28
C GLU A 136 -0.26 -9.13 11.65
N CYS A 137 -1.50 -9.30 11.17
CA CYS A 137 -1.96 -10.56 10.59
C CYS A 137 -2.04 -10.57 9.06
N THR A 138 -1.78 -9.45 8.39
CA THR A 138 -1.69 -9.33 6.93
C THR A 138 -0.23 -9.34 6.46
N ARG A 139 0.00 -9.79 5.21
CA ARG A 139 1.34 -9.85 4.60
C ARG A 139 1.63 -8.53 3.88
N GLU A 140 2.65 -7.79 4.32
CA GLU A 140 2.95 -6.42 3.90
C GLU A 140 3.04 -6.24 2.38
N ASP A 141 3.63 -7.20 1.65
CA ASP A 141 3.83 -7.10 0.19
C ASP A 141 2.75 -7.78 -0.65
N GLN A 142 1.85 -8.54 -0.04
CA GLN A 142 0.89 -9.39 -0.74
C GLN A 142 -0.57 -9.00 -0.47
N ASP A 143 -0.89 -8.66 0.76
CA ASP A 143 -2.24 -8.28 1.15
C ASP A 143 -2.38 -6.76 1.17
N ILE A 144 -3.57 -6.26 0.89
CA ILE A 144 -3.85 -4.82 0.93
C ILE A 144 -4.87 -4.58 2.04
N ALA A 145 -4.44 -3.94 3.12
CA ALA A 145 -5.28 -3.57 4.25
C ALA A 145 -5.63 -2.07 4.19
N ILE A 146 -6.91 -1.76 4.31
CA ILE A 146 -7.49 -0.43 4.09
C ILE A 146 -8.38 -0.06 5.26
N ARG A 147 -8.31 1.19 5.72
CA ARG A 147 -9.43 1.78 6.43
C ARG A 147 -10.35 2.43 5.42
N TYR A 148 -11.56 1.87 5.27
CA TYR A 148 -12.51 2.32 4.28
C TYR A 148 -13.20 3.63 4.71
N GLY A 149 -13.51 3.77 6.00
CA GLY A 149 -14.04 4.98 6.62
C GLY A 149 -14.66 4.67 7.97
N GLY A 150 -14.66 5.63 8.89
CA GLY A 150 -15.23 5.41 10.23
C GLY A 150 -14.63 4.18 10.92
N ASP A 151 -15.47 3.19 11.17
CA ASP A 151 -15.16 1.89 11.77
C ASP A 151 -15.08 0.73 10.76
N GLU A 152 -15.11 1.05 9.46
CA GLU A 152 -15.08 0.07 8.36
C GLU A 152 -13.68 -0.16 7.82
N PHE A 153 -13.34 -1.43 7.63
CA PHE A 153 -12.06 -1.91 7.11
C PHE A 153 -12.25 -2.85 5.93
N VAL A 154 -11.28 -2.85 5.03
CA VAL A 154 -11.23 -3.77 3.88
C VAL A 154 -9.87 -4.46 3.83
N VAL A 155 -9.87 -5.75 3.49
CA VAL A 155 -8.65 -6.50 3.19
C VAL A 155 -8.83 -7.22 1.87
N TYR A 156 -7.86 -7.03 0.97
CA TYR A 156 -7.74 -7.82 -0.25
C TYR A 156 -6.59 -8.80 -0.09
N ILE A 157 -6.86 -10.07 -0.34
CA ILE A 157 -5.94 -11.18 -0.10
C ILE A 157 -5.77 -11.95 -1.40
N GLU A 158 -4.53 -12.10 -1.86
CA GLU A 158 -4.18 -13.05 -2.91
C GLU A 158 -3.73 -14.37 -2.28
N TYR A 159 -4.27 -15.50 -2.76
CA TYR A 159 -3.95 -16.81 -2.23
C TYR A 159 -3.78 -17.84 -3.36
N LYS A 160 -3.18 -18.99 -3.05
CA LYS A 160 -3.01 -20.10 -3.99
C LYS A 160 -4.14 -21.09 -3.82
N ASP A 161 -4.40 -21.89 -4.85
CA ASP A 161 -5.39 -22.98 -4.79
C ASP A 161 -5.13 -23.99 -3.66
N SER A 162 -3.85 -24.16 -3.29
CA SER A 162 -3.44 -25.01 -2.16
C SER A 162 -3.72 -24.40 -0.78
N ASP A 163 -4.02 -23.11 -0.70
CA ASP A 163 -4.20 -22.41 0.56
C ASP A 163 -5.65 -22.56 1.04
N ASN A 164 -5.84 -22.80 2.32
CA ASN A 164 -7.16 -22.78 2.91
C ASN A 164 -7.55 -21.34 3.26
N ILE A 165 -8.32 -20.70 2.38
CA ILE A 165 -8.77 -19.31 2.57
C ILE A 165 -9.61 -19.13 3.84
N GLU A 166 -10.35 -20.17 4.26
CA GLU A 166 -11.14 -20.11 5.48
C GLU A 166 -10.25 -19.97 6.73
N ASP A 167 -9.12 -20.67 6.78
CA ASP A 167 -8.16 -20.53 7.88
C ASP A 167 -7.51 -19.16 7.91
N ILE A 168 -7.24 -18.57 6.73
CA ILE A 168 -6.70 -17.21 6.62
C ILE A 168 -7.71 -16.20 7.18
N VAL A 169 -8.96 -16.28 6.73
CA VAL A 169 -10.05 -15.41 7.20
C VAL A 169 -10.29 -15.59 8.70
N LYS A 170 -10.35 -16.82 9.19
CA LYS A 170 -10.51 -17.13 10.61
C LYS A 170 -9.38 -16.57 11.47
N ARG A 171 -8.14 -16.62 10.97
CA ARG A 171 -7.00 -16.01 11.64
C ARG A 171 -7.19 -14.49 11.74
N ILE A 172 -7.52 -13.80 10.63
CA ILE A 172 -7.78 -12.36 10.63
C ILE A 172 -8.89 -12.03 11.62
N PHE A 173 -10.02 -12.74 11.55
CA PHE A 173 -11.15 -12.54 12.45
C PHE A 173 -10.75 -12.63 13.91
N ASN A 174 -10.02 -13.68 14.30
CA ASN A 174 -9.56 -13.88 15.68
C ASN A 174 -8.56 -12.81 16.13
N TYR A 175 -7.74 -12.27 15.21
CA TYR A 175 -6.77 -11.22 15.56
C TYR A 175 -7.42 -9.87 15.81
N VAL A 176 -8.44 -9.52 15.04
CA VAL A 176 -9.12 -8.21 15.18
C VAL A 176 -10.24 -8.26 16.23
N THR A 177 -10.74 -9.46 16.59
CA THR A 177 -11.70 -9.68 17.67
C THR A 177 -10.93 -9.99 18.94
N ASP A 178 -10.62 -8.97 19.72
CA ASP A 178 -9.76 -9.05 20.90
C ASP A 178 -10.31 -8.12 22.01
N GLU A 179 -9.53 -7.89 23.05
CA GLU A 179 -9.86 -6.98 24.15
C GLU A 179 -8.88 -5.81 24.19
N TYR A 180 -9.39 -4.61 24.29
CA TYR A 180 -8.62 -3.38 24.47
C TYR A 180 -9.09 -2.64 25.70
N ASP A 181 -8.20 -2.47 26.69
CA ASP A 181 -8.45 -1.75 27.95
C ASP A 181 -9.75 -2.18 28.66
N GLY A 182 -9.97 -3.49 28.76
CA GLY A 182 -11.17 -4.08 29.37
C GLY A 182 -12.41 -4.07 28.48
N TYR A 183 -12.34 -3.49 27.26
CA TYR A 183 -13.43 -3.50 26.30
C TYR A 183 -13.25 -4.65 25.30
N LYS A 184 -14.25 -5.54 25.23
CA LYS A 184 -14.26 -6.65 24.28
C LYS A 184 -14.70 -6.16 22.90
N ILE A 185 -13.76 -6.15 21.95
CA ILE A 185 -14.01 -5.78 20.57
C ILE A 185 -14.71 -6.93 19.85
N SER A 186 -15.81 -6.63 19.18
CA SER A 186 -16.52 -7.53 18.28
C SER A 186 -16.54 -6.93 16.88
N VAL A 187 -16.40 -7.76 15.87
CA VAL A 187 -16.49 -7.35 14.46
C VAL A 187 -17.42 -8.27 13.69
N SER A 188 -18.09 -7.73 12.69
CA SER A 188 -18.83 -8.49 11.68
C SER A 188 -18.07 -8.42 10.37
N MET A 189 -17.89 -9.57 9.67
CA MET A 189 -17.15 -9.63 8.41
C MET A 189 -17.99 -10.27 7.31
N GLY A 190 -17.87 -9.69 6.11
CA GLY A 190 -18.34 -10.27 4.86
C GLY A 190 -17.19 -10.57 3.92
N ILE A 191 -17.19 -11.76 3.33
CA ILE A 191 -16.12 -12.24 2.47
C ILE A 191 -16.68 -12.62 1.10
N SER A 192 -16.04 -12.13 0.04
CA SER A 192 -16.27 -12.61 -1.31
C SER A 192 -15.00 -13.25 -1.89
N LEU A 193 -15.19 -14.27 -2.70
CA LEU A 193 -14.10 -14.95 -3.41
C LEU A 193 -14.20 -14.66 -4.90
N SER A 194 -13.06 -14.43 -5.56
CA SER A 194 -13.01 -14.19 -7.01
C SER A 194 -13.63 -15.32 -7.83
N VAL A 195 -13.54 -16.55 -7.35
CA VAL A 195 -14.13 -17.74 -7.99
C VAL A 195 -15.67 -17.71 -8.02
N ASN A 196 -16.31 -17.02 -7.08
CA ASN A 196 -17.76 -16.93 -6.99
C ASN A 196 -18.32 -15.63 -7.57
N CYS A 197 -17.57 -14.53 -7.45
CA CYS A 197 -18.07 -13.18 -7.82
C CYS A 197 -17.42 -12.63 -9.09
N GLY A 198 -16.46 -13.37 -9.67
CA GLY A 198 -15.58 -12.88 -10.73
C GLY A 198 -14.49 -11.95 -10.20
N LEU A 199 -13.40 -11.88 -10.93
CA LEU A 199 -12.22 -11.06 -10.58
C LEU A 199 -12.44 -9.62 -11.08
N HIS A 200 -13.32 -8.89 -10.41
CA HIS A 200 -13.59 -7.47 -10.67
C HIS A 200 -13.92 -6.77 -9.36
N TYR A 201 -13.26 -5.63 -9.10
CA TYR A 201 -13.35 -4.90 -7.83
C TYR A 201 -14.79 -4.68 -7.37
N TYR A 202 -15.64 -4.11 -8.23
CA TYR A 202 -17.00 -3.74 -7.87
C TYR A 202 -17.88 -4.97 -7.56
N ASN A 203 -17.72 -6.06 -8.31
CA ASN A 203 -18.46 -7.29 -8.05
C ASN A 203 -18.05 -7.91 -6.71
N MET A 204 -16.73 -7.99 -6.46
CA MET A 204 -16.23 -8.54 -5.20
C MET A 204 -16.67 -7.70 -4.00
N TYR A 205 -16.63 -6.36 -4.14
CA TYR A 205 -17.13 -5.46 -3.12
C TYR A 205 -18.61 -5.72 -2.81
N GLN A 206 -19.47 -5.75 -3.84
CA GLN A 206 -20.92 -5.98 -3.65
C GLN A 206 -21.23 -7.33 -3.01
N CYS A 207 -20.51 -8.38 -3.40
CA CYS A 207 -20.70 -9.70 -2.82
C CYS A 207 -20.27 -9.72 -1.33
N ALA A 208 -19.12 -9.11 -1.01
CA ALA A 208 -18.65 -9.00 0.35
C ALA A 208 -19.58 -8.15 1.24
N ASP A 209 -20.11 -7.05 0.72
CA ASP A 209 -21.08 -6.20 1.41
C ASP A 209 -22.39 -6.94 1.75
N LYS A 210 -22.91 -7.74 0.80
CA LYS A 210 -24.06 -8.61 1.08
C LYS A 210 -23.77 -9.61 2.19
N ALA A 211 -22.60 -10.26 2.15
CA ALA A 211 -22.21 -11.20 3.18
C ALA A 211 -22.01 -10.52 4.55
N LEU A 212 -21.48 -9.29 4.60
CA LEU A 212 -21.38 -8.48 5.81
C LEU A 212 -22.77 -8.16 6.38
N TYR A 213 -23.72 -7.79 5.51
CA TYR A 213 -25.10 -7.54 5.93
C TYR A 213 -25.71 -8.79 6.57
N GLU A 214 -25.47 -9.98 6.00
CA GLU A 214 -25.93 -11.25 6.58
C GLU A 214 -25.25 -11.54 7.94
N ALA A 215 -23.95 -11.28 8.08
CA ALA A 215 -23.25 -11.43 9.35
C ALA A 215 -23.87 -10.54 10.45
N LYS A 216 -24.15 -9.27 10.12
CA LYS A 216 -24.82 -8.34 11.03
C LYS A 216 -26.21 -8.81 11.45
N ASN A 217 -27.00 -9.35 10.51
CA ASN A 217 -28.36 -9.85 10.77
C ASN A 217 -28.37 -11.19 11.52
N SER A 218 -27.28 -11.95 11.45
CA SER A 218 -27.13 -13.24 12.17
C SER A 218 -26.74 -13.09 13.65
N GLY A 219 -26.73 -11.85 14.17
CA GLY A 219 -26.43 -11.58 15.58
C GLY A 219 -25.06 -10.91 15.79
N ARG A 220 -24.35 -10.52 14.72
CA ARG A 220 -23.02 -9.91 14.76
C ARG A 220 -21.92 -10.83 15.31
N GLY A 221 -20.71 -10.33 15.49
CA GLY A 221 -19.61 -11.09 16.06
C GLY A 221 -19.25 -12.34 15.27
N CYS A 222 -19.42 -12.32 13.95
CA CYS A 222 -19.16 -13.47 13.08
C CYS A 222 -18.72 -13.03 11.70
N TYR A 223 -18.25 -13.97 10.91
CA TYR A 223 -17.98 -13.77 9.49
C TYR A 223 -18.89 -14.63 8.61
N ARG A 224 -19.15 -14.16 7.39
CA ARG A 224 -19.92 -14.88 6.37
C ARG A 224 -19.20 -14.80 5.03
N PHE A 225 -19.12 -15.94 4.35
CA PHE A 225 -18.77 -16.00 2.95
C PHE A 225 -20.00 -15.75 2.11
N TYR A 226 -19.84 -14.93 1.05
CA TYR A 226 -20.90 -14.77 0.07
C TYR A 226 -21.18 -16.12 -0.61
N SER A 227 -22.45 -16.52 -0.62
CA SER A 227 -22.98 -17.63 -1.40
C SER A 227 -24.17 -17.12 -2.21
N GLU A 228 -24.28 -17.51 -3.47
CA GLU A 228 -25.45 -17.20 -4.32
C GLU A 228 -26.74 -17.80 -3.74
#